data_8b64b5037d94233bc4af137b9d761ead
#
_entry.id   8b64b5037d94233bc4af137b9d761ead
#
_cell.length_a   1.000
_cell.length_b   1.000
_cell.length_c   1.000
_cell.angle_alpha   90.00
_cell.angle_beta   90.00
_cell.angle_gamma   90.00
#
_symmetry.space_group_name_H-M   'P 1'
#
loop_
_entity.id
_entity.type
_entity.pdbx_description
1 polymer ?
#
loop_
_entity_poly.entity_id
_entity_poly.type
_entity_poly.pdbx_seq_one_letter_code
_entity_poly.pdbx_strand_id
1 'polypeptide(L)'
;MLILKLLFRNAFRHRLRTGLTILGIAIAILAFGLLRTVVAAWYAGVEASSASRLVTRNAISLIFPLPISYKDKIRQVEGVRTVSYGTWFGGVYIDEKNFFPNMAVEGESFLRMYPEFIVPEEERRAFLKDRKGFVAGRKLIAKFRWKMGDTVTLKGLIFPGEWDFVLRGVYRGRDRTVDETQFLFHWDYLNERVKTRMPGWANQVGFYMIDLNRPELAADVSTAIDGMFKNSLAETMTETEKAF
;
A
#
# COMPACT_ATOMS: atom_id res chain seq x y z
N MET A 1 -56.14 19.42 -4.94
CA MET A 1 -55.50 20.27 -5.95
C MET A 1 -55.34 21.74 -5.54
N LEU A 2 -56.32 22.32 -4.80
CA LEU A 2 -56.30 23.74 -4.40
C LEU A 2 -55.13 24.10 -3.48
N ILE A 3 -54.82 23.26 -2.48
CA ILE A 3 -53.76 23.46 -1.48
C ILE A 3 -52.37 23.50 -2.11
N LEU A 4 -52.08 22.60 -3.04
CA LEU A 4 -50.81 22.60 -3.78
C LEU A 4 -50.61 23.88 -4.59
N LYS A 5 -51.66 24.36 -5.24
CA LYS A 5 -51.66 25.61 -6.04
C LYS A 5 -51.40 26.82 -5.15
N LEU A 6 -51.99 26.86 -3.95
CA LEU A 6 -51.74 27.90 -2.96
C LEU A 6 -50.33 27.88 -2.42
N LEU A 7 -49.77 26.69 -2.11
CA LEU A 7 -48.38 26.51 -1.64
C LEU A 7 -47.40 27.02 -2.70
N PHE A 8 -47.57 26.61 -3.96
CA PHE A 8 -46.73 27.07 -5.06
C PHE A 8 -46.82 28.62 -5.26
N ARG A 9 -48.02 29.17 -5.24
CA ARG A 9 -48.23 30.61 -5.40
C ARG A 9 -47.60 31.39 -4.23
N ASN A 10 -47.65 30.87 -3.02
CA ASN A 10 -47.05 31.50 -1.84
C ASN A 10 -45.52 31.35 -1.83
N ALA A 11 -44.98 30.19 -2.24
CA ALA A 11 -43.57 29.97 -2.35
C ALA A 11 -42.88 30.91 -3.34
N PHE A 12 -43.52 31.17 -4.47
CA PHE A 12 -42.99 32.06 -5.52
C PHE A 12 -43.36 33.55 -5.38
N ARG A 13 -44.06 33.93 -4.29
CA ARG A 13 -44.39 35.31 -4.00
C ARG A 13 -43.14 36.19 -3.79
N HIS A 14 -42.09 35.61 -3.21
CA HIS A 14 -40.79 36.24 -2.98
C HIS A 14 -39.70 35.55 -3.80
N ARG A 15 -39.69 35.80 -5.11
CA ARG A 15 -38.79 35.08 -6.08
C ARG A 15 -37.34 35.02 -5.67
N LEU A 16 -36.78 36.13 -5.13
CA LEU A 16 -35.38 36.17 -4.69
C LEU A 16 -35.11 35.19 -3.51
N ARG A 17 -35.99 35.20 -2.48
CA ARG A 17 -35.87 34.31 -1.33
C ARG A 17 -35.97 32.84 -1.75
N THR A 18 -36.97 32.51 -2.55
CA THR A 18 -37.19 31.15 -3.05
C THR A 18 -36.00 30.69 -3.92
N GLY A 19 -35.49 31.55 -4.81
CA GLY A 19 -34.31 31.28 -5.60
C GLY A 19 -33.06 30.99 -4.74
N LEU A 20 -32.80 31.82 -3.73
CA LEU A 20 -31.68 31.62 -2.81
C LEU A 20 -31.84 30.34 -1.98
N THR A 21 -33.06 30.00 -1.55
CA THR A 21 -33.33 28.75 -0.81
C THR A 21 -33.08 27.54 -1.70
N ILE A 22 -33.58 27.54 -2.94
CA ILE A 22 -33.35 26.44 -3.90
C ILE A 22 -31.85 26.29 -4.19
N LEU A 23 -31.16 27.43 -4.43
CA LEU A 23 -29.72 27.42 -4.65
C LEU A 23 -28.95 26.85 -3.45
N GLY A 24 -29.31 27.25 -2.23
CA GLY A 24 -28.68 26.72 -1.02
C GLY A 24 -28.88 25.20 -0.85
N ILE A 25 -30.09 24.71 -1.13
CA ILE A 25 -30.38 23.27 -1.10
C ILE A 25 -29.61 22.55 -2.21
N ALA A 26 -29.55 23.09 -3.40
CA ALA A 26 -28.80 22.52 -4.52
C ALA A 26 -27.31 22.41 -4.20
N ILE A 27 -26.71 23.46 -3.63
CA ILE A 27 -25.30 23.47 -3.20
C ILE A 27 -25.08 22.41 -2.11
N ALA A 28 -25.97 22.30 -1.13
CA ALA A 28 -25.88 21.32 -0.07
C ALA A 28 -25.93 19.88 -0.61
N ILE A 29 -26.83 19.59 -1.55
CA ILE A 29 -26.93 18.28 -2.20
C ILE A 29 -25.68 17.96 -3.01
N LEU A 30 -25.16 18.92 -3.78
CA LEU A 30 -23.93 18.76 -4.55
C LEU A 30 -22.73 18.52 -3.64
N ALA A 31 -22.58 19.30 -2.58
CA ALA A 31 -21.51 19.14 -1.61
C ALA A 31 -21.55 17.75 -0.93
N PHE A 32 -22.74 17.31 -0.52
CA PHE A 32 -22.95 15.98 0.03
C PHE A 32 -22.64 14.87 -0.97
N GLY A 33 -23.08 15.01 -2.22
CA GLY A 33 -22.79 14.06 -3.30
C GLY A 33 -21.30 13.95 -3.59
N LEU A 34 -20.60 15.07 -3.67
CA LEU A 34 -19.15 15.10 -3.84
C LEU A 34 -18.44 14.43 -2.65
N LEU A 35 -18.82 14.75 -1.43
CA LEU A 35 -18.24 14.14 -0.24
C LEU A 35 -18.45 12.61 -0.24
N ARG A 36 -19.66 12.15 -0.57
CA ARG A 36 -19.95 10.70 -0.69
C ARG A 36 -19.11 10.05 -1.78
N THR A 37 -18.90 10.71 -2.89
CA THR A 37 -18.08 10.20 -3.99
C THR A 37 -16.61 10.07 -3.58
N VAL A 38 -16.06 11.06 -2.88
CA VAL A 38 -14.70 11.02 -2.35
C VAL A 38 -14.55 9.88 -1.33
N VAL A 39 -15.48 9.78 -0.39
CA VAL A 39 -15.49 8.70 0.61
C VAL A 39 -15.62 7.33 -0.06
N ALA A 40 -16.52 7.18 -1.03
CA ALA A 40 -16.69 5.91 -1.76
C ALA A 40 -15.44 5.56 -2.59
N ALA A 41 -14.76 6.54 -3.20
CA ALA A 41 -13.51 6.31 -3.91
C ALA A 41 -12.38 5.89 -2.96
N TRP A 42 -12.33 6.47 -1.76
CA TRP A 42 -11.39 6.06 -0.71
C TRP A 42 -11.62 4.61 -0.29
N TYR A 43 -12.86 4.23 0.02
CA TYR A 43 -13.19 2.86 0.42
C TYR A 43 -13.08 1.85 -0.72
N ALA A 44 -13.24 2.24 -1.97
CA ALA A 44 -13.05 1.34 -3.11
C ALA A 44 -11.62 0.78 -3.19
N GLY A 45 -10.59 1.59 -2.83
CA GLY A 45 -9.21 1.13 -2.68
C GLY A 45 -9.05 0.09 -1.55
N VAL A 46 -9.75 0.32 -0.45
CA VAL A 46 -9.76 -0.56 0.74
C VAL A 46 -10.48 -1.89 0.48
N GLU A 47 -11.55 -1.92 -0.32
CA GLU A 47 -12.26 -3.16 -0.70
C GLU A 47 -11.44 -4.06 -1.63
N ALA A 48 -10.44 -3.52 -2.32
CA ALA A 48 -9.53 -4.29 -3.16
C ALA A 48 -8.53 -5.13 -2.36
N SER A 49 -8.27 -4.77 -1.10
CA SER A 49 -7.39 -5.56 -0.25
C SER A 49 -8.03 -6.90 0.10
N SER A 50 -7.22 -7.95 0.10
CA SER A 50 -7.73 -9.28 0.42
C SER A 50 -8.16 -9.38 1.88
N ALA A 51 -9.37 -9.88 2.12
CA ALA A 51 -9.85 -10.16 3.48
C ALA A 51 -9.00 -11.25 4.20
N SER A 52 -8.20 -12.02 3.44
CA SER A 52 -7.32 -13.05 3.98
C SER A 52 -5.89 -12.57 4.27
N ARG A 53 -5.59 -11.28 4.07
CA ARG A 53 -4.25 -10.75 4.35
C ARG A 53 -4.21 -9.92 5.61
N LEU A 54 -3.17 -10.18 6.43
CA LEU A 54 -2.82 -9.38 7.60
C LEU A 54 -1.51 -8.64 7.37
N VAL A 55 -1.36 -7.52 8.05
CA VAL A 55 -0.11 -6.78 8.16
C VAL A 55 0.29 -6.74 9.64
N THR A 56 1.52 -7.16 9.92
CA THR A 56 2.13 -7.07 11.25
C THR A 56 3.21 -6.00 11.22
N ARG A 57 3.09 -5.02 12.05
CA ARG A 57 4.06 -3.92 12.22
C ARG A 57 4.47 -3.78 13.67
N ASN A 58 5.45 -2.92 13.94
CA ASN A 58 5.79 -2.56 15.31
C ASN A 58 4.60 -1.86 15.99
N ALA A 59 4.28 -2.27 17.21
CA ALA A 59 3.12 -1.78 17.95
C ALA A 59 3.19 -0.28 18.26
N ILE A 60 4.40 0.27 18.37
CA ILE A 60 4.59 1.69 18.70
C ILE A 60 4.39 2.56 17.46
N SER A 61 5.03 2.21 16.35
CA SER A 61 4.99 3.00 15.11
C SER A 61 5.54 2.22 13.92
N LEU A 62 5.08 2.58 12.71
CA LEU A 62 5.63 2.08 11.44
C LEU A 62 7.11 2.47 11.18
N ILE A 63 7.62 3.45 11.92
CA ILE A 63 9.02 3.89 11.80
C ILE A 63 9.96 2.89 12.47
N PHE A 64 9.50 2.21 13.51
CA PHE A 64 10.30 1.20 14.20
C PHE A 64 10.27 -0.12 13.45
N PRO A 65 11.44 -0.68 13.12
CA PRO A 65 11.48 -1.95 12.39
C PRO A 65 11.22 -3.14 13.32
N LEU A 66 10.98 -4.28 12.69
CA LEU A 66 10.86 -5.60 13.33
C LEU A 66 12.06 -6.47 12.96
N PRO A 67 12.55 -7.34 13.85
CA PRO A 67 13.59 -8.31 13.51
C PRO A 67 13.14 -9.28 12.42
N ILE A 68 13.98 -9.54 11.41
CA ILE A 68 13.66 -10.51 10.34
C ILE A 68 13.40 -11.92 10.87
N SER A 69 13.98 -12.27 12.03
CA SER A 69 13.79 -13.57 12.68
C SER A 69 12.34 -13.85 13.11
N TYR A 70 11.49 -12.82 13.17
CA TYR A 70 10.07 -13.02 13.49
C TYR A 70 9.33 -13.78 12.39
N LYS A 71 9.79 -13.71 11.13
CA LYS A 71 9.21 -14.44 10.01
C LYS A 71 8.98 -15.93 10.31
N ASP A 72 10.01 -16.59 10.82
CA ASP A 72 9.95 -18.03 11.05
C ASP A 72 8.97 -18.40 12.17
N LYS A 73 8.84 -17.55 13.18
CA LYS A 73 7.85 -17.72 14.25
C LYS A 73 6.43 -17.48 13.74
N ILE A 74 6.20 -16.39 13.01
CA ILE A 74 4.89 -16.06 12.44
C ILE A 74 4.42 -17.17 11.49
N ARG A 75 5.33 -17.75 10.70
CA ARG A 75 5.00 -18.81 9.76
C ARG A 75 4.50 -20.10 10.44
N GLN A 76 4.83 -20.31 11.72
CA GLN A 76 4.40 -21.47 12.49
C GLN A 76 3.02 -21.31 13.14
N VAL A 77 2.44 -20.11 13.09
CA VAL A 77 1.10 -19.88 13.65
C VAL A 77 0.06 -20.61 12.80
N GLU A 78 -0.81 -21.36 13.46
CA GLU A 78 -1.89 -22.09 12.80
C GLU A 78 -2.78 -21.11 12.02
N GLY A 79 -3.12 -21.46 10.79
CA GLY A 79 -3.91 -20.62 9.90
C GLY A 79 -3.08 -19.73 8.96
N VAL A 80 -1.79 -19.57 9.20
CA VAL A 80 -0.89 -18.84 8.30
C VAL A 80 -0.52 -19.72 7.10
N ARG A 81 -0.74 -19.19 5.88
CA ARG A 81 -0.36 -19.85 4.63
C ARG A 81 1.03 -19.44 4.16
N THR A 82 1.27 -18.15 4.14
CA THR A 82 2.52 -17.57 3.64
C THR A 82 2.84 -16.29 4.40
N VAL A 83 4.12 -16.05 4.65
CA VAL A 83 4.63 -14.80 5.22
C VAL A 83 5.60 -14.17 4.24
N SER A 84 5.39 -12.90 3.94
CA SER A 84 6.31 -12.04 3.23
C SER A 84 6.68 -10.85 4.13
N TYR A 85 7.64 -10.06 3.70
CA TYR A 85 8.02 -8.86 4.43
C TYR A 85 8.43 -7.75 3.48
N GLY A 86 8.34 -6.53 3.99
CA GLY A 86 8.73 -5.33 3.28
C GLY A 86 9.27 -4.26 4.19
N THR A 87 9.92 -3.31 3.57
CA THR A 87 10.44 -2.10 4.22
C THR A 87 10.20 -0.92 3.32
N TRP A 88 9.58 0.10 3.86
CA TRP A 88 9.45 1.37 3.18
C TRP A 88 10.83 2.00 2.96
N PHE A 89 11.15 2.33 1.71
CA PHE A 89 12.48 2.86 1.39
C PHE A 89 12.53 4.39 1.44
N GLY A 90 11.46 5.06 1.05
CA GLY A 90 11.39 6.52 1.06
C GLY A 90 12.40 7.17 0.12
N GLY A 91 12.67 6.57 -1.02
CA GLY A 91 13.59 7.12 -2.01
C GLY A 91 12.93 8.15 -2.91
N VAL A 92 13.72 9.09 -3.41
CA VAL A 92 13.30 10.17 -4.30
C VAL A 92 14.03 10.04 -5.64
N TYR A 93 13.30 10.20 -6.73
CA TYR A 93 13.83 10.21 -8.10
C TYR A 93 13.96 11.64 -8.61
N ILE A 94 15.21 12.07 -8.90
CA ILE A 94 15.58 13.42 -9.38
C ILE A 94 15.32 14.48 -8.31
N ASP A 95 14.07 14.73 -7.94
CA ASP A 95 13.66 15.73 -6.96
C ASP A 95 12.45 15.26 -6.12
N GLU A 96 12.14 15.98 -5.05
CA GLU A 96 11.07 15.65 -4.11
C GLU A 96 9.66 15.74 -4.71
N LYS A 97 9.49 16.43 -5.84
CA LYS A 97 8.20 16.52 -6.54
C LYS A 97 7.85 15.21 -7.25
N ASN A 98 8.84 14.37 -7.47
CA ASN A 98 8.67 13.05 -8.09
C ASN A 98 8.48 11.96 -7.04
N PHE A 99 7.64 12.20 -6.06
CA PHE A 99 7.29 11.20 -5.07
C PHE A 99 6.46 10.07 -5.69
N PHE A 100 6.80 8.84 -5.32
CA PHE A 100 6.04 7.61 -5.56
C PHE A 100 6.36 6.58 -4.50
N PRO A 101 5.43 5.67 -4.17
CA PRO A 101 5.68 4.61 -3.22
C PRO A 101 6.82 3.70 -3.70
N ASN A 102 7.83 3.50 -2.85
CA ASN A 102 8.95 2.61 -3.14
C ASN A 102 9.27 1.76 -1.92
N MET A 103 9.29 0.44 -2.13
CA MET A 103 9.43 -0.55 -1.08
C MET A 103 10.43 -1.62 -1.45
N ALA A 104 11.25 -1.99 -0.46
CA ALA A 104 12.05 -3.20 -0.50
C ALA A 104 11.18 -4.38 -0.04
N VAL A 105 11.07 -5.43 -0.84
CA VAL A 105 10.22 -6.60 -0.55
C VAL A 105 10.96 -7.92 -0.73
N GLU A 106 10.51 -8.97 -0.09
CA GLU A 106 10.91 -10.33 -0.45
C GLU A 106 10.20 -10.70 -1.77
N GLY A 107 10.89 -10.53 -2.89
CA GLY A 107 10.28 -10.49 -4.22
C GLY A 107 9.45 -11.72 -4.59
N GLU A 108 9.93 -12.93 -4.26
CA GLU A 108 9.22 -14.16 -4.62
C GLU A 108 7.92 -14.33 -3.83
N SER A 109 7.97 -14.23 -2.51
CA SER A 109 6.79 -14.39 -1.65
C SER A 109 5.80 -13.24 -1.86
N PHE A 110 6.29 -12.01 -2.07
CA PHE A 110 5.47 -10.86 -2.36
C PHE A 110 4.64 -11.07 -3.64
N LEU A 111 5.28 -11.36 -4.77
CA LEU A 111 4.57 -11.56 -6.04
C LEU A 111 3.64 -12.78 -6.02
N ARG A 112 3.89 -13.76 -5.16
CA ARG A 112 2.99 -14.90 -4.95
C ARG A 112 1.77 -14.51 -4.13
N MET A 113 1.96 -13.69 -3.10
CA MET A 113 0.91 -13.23 -2.18
C MET A 113 -0.02 -12.19 -2.83
N TYR A 114 0.50 -11.43 -3.79
CA TYR A 114 -0.21 -10.35 -4.48
C TYR A 114 -0.41 -10.67 -5.98
N PRO A 115 -1.24 -11.67 -6.34
CA PRO A 115 -1.48 -12.05 -7.72
C PRO A 115 -2.20 -10.97 -8.55
N GLU A 116 -2.71 -9.94 -7.89
CA GLU A 116 -3.24 -8.75 -8.53
C GLU A 116 -2.18 -7.86 -9.21
N PHE A 117 -0.90 -8.02 -8.86
CA PHE A 117 0.23 -7.41 -9.55
C PHE A 117 0.67 -8.32 -10.70
N ILE A 118 0.08 -8.13 -11.88
CA ILE A 118 0.34 -8.98 -13.03
C ILE A 118 1.66 -8.56 -13.69
N VAL A 119 2.69 -9.37 -13.51
CA VAL A 119 4.02 -9.23 -14.15
C VAL A 119 4.17 -10.35 -15.18
N PRO A 120 4.59 -10.07 -16.43
CA PRO A 120 4.93 -11.10 -17.39
C PRO A 120 5.97 -12.07 -16.84
N GLU A 121 5.82 -13.36 -17.12
CA GLU A 121 6.66 -14.40 -16.50
C GLU A 121 8.16 -14.25 -16.78
N GLU A 122 8.53 -13.82 -17.99
CA GLU A 122 9.93 -13.54 -18.33
C GLU A 122 10.52 -12.39 -17.51
N GLU A 123 9.74 -11.32 -17.34
CA GLU A 123 10.12 -10.15 -16.55
C GLU A 123 10.19 -10.50 -15.05
N ARG A 124 9.25 -11.32 -14.57
CA ARG A 124 9.27 -11.86 -13.21
C ARG A 124 10.55 -12.64 -12.94
N ARG A 125 10.94 -13.55 -13.86
CA ARG A 125 12.20 -14.31 -13.73
C ARG A 125 13.41 -13.40 -13.77
N ALA A 126 13.42 -12.41 -14.67
CA ALA A 126 14.50 -11.42 -14.75
C ALA A 126 14.65 -10.62 -13.46
N PHE A 127 13.53 -10.20 -12.88
CA PHE A 127 13.50 -9.52 -11.57
C PHE A 127 14.08 -10.42 -10.47
N LEU A 128 13.56 -11.63 -10.30
CA LEU A 128 13.99 -12.53 -9.22
C LEU A 128 15.47 -12.94 -9.32
N LYS A 129 16.05 -12.91 -10.53
CA LYS A 129 17.46 -13.24 -10.76
C LYS A 129 18.41 -12.08 -10.47
N ASP A 130 17.97 -10.85 -10.64
CA ASP A 130 18.81 -9.66 -10.49
C ASP A 130 18.55 -8.96 -9.16
N ARG A 131 19.52 -9.05 -8.23
CA ARG A 131 19.42 -8.42 -6.90
C ARG A 131 19.17 -6.91 -6.95
N LYS A 132 19.69 -6.21 -7.98
CA LYS A 132 19.43 -4.78 -8.22
C LYS A 132 18.16 -4.53 -9.03
N GLY A 133 17.49 -5.59 -9.44
CA GLY A 133 16.27 -5.53 -10.21
C GLY A 133 15.14 -4.82 -9.43
N PHE A 134 14.32 -4.09 -10.18
CA PHE A 134 13.06 -3.61 -9.68
C PHE A 134 11.92 -3.87 -10.66
N VAL A 135 10.72 -3.92 -10.11
CA VAL A 135 9.46 -3.98 -10.84
C VAL A 135 8.68 -2.70 -10.52
N ALA A 136 8.13 -2.06 -11.53
CA ALA A 136 7.34 -0.85 -11.35
C ALA A 136 5.99 -0.92 -12.05
N GLY A 137 5.02 -0.18 -11.53
CA GLY A 137 3.72 -0.07 -12.16
C GLY A 137 3.76 0.69 -13.49
N ARG A 138 2.92 0.29 -14.44
CA ARG A 138 2.91 0.88 -15.78
C ARG A 138 2.69 2.38 -15.81
N LYS A 139 1.96 2.95 -14.82
CA LYS A 139 1.76 4.40 -14.72
C LYS A 139 3.05 5.13 -14.38
N LEU A 140 3.89 4.52 -13.55
CA LEU A 140 5.20 5.06 -13.20
C LEU A 140 6.13 5.02 -14.41
N ILE A 141 6.13 3.89 -15.13
CA ILE A 141 6.90 3.72 -16.38
C ILE A 141 6.49 4.78 -17.42
N ALA A 142 5.20 4.98 -17.61
CA ALA A 142 4.69 5.99 -18.56
C ALA A 142 5.07 7.42 -18.15
N LYS A 143 5.02 7.74 -16.85
CA LYS A 143 5.37 9.05 -16.31
C LYS A 143 6.84 9.40 -16.57
N PHE A 144 7.74 8.46 -16.30
CA PHE A 144 9.19 8.72 -16.40
C PHE A 144 9.81 8.20 -17.70
N ARG A 145 9.03 7.53 -18.54
CA ARG A 145 9.46 6.95 -19.84
C ARG A 145 10.64 5.99 -19.71
N TRP A 146 10.71 5.27 -18.59
CA TRP A 146 11.74 4.26 -18.39
C TRP A 146 11.56 3.09 -19.37
N LYS A 147 12.68 2.53 -19.80
CA LYS A 147 12.72 1.36 -20.69
C LYS A 147 13.29 0.16 -19.96
N MET A 148 12.87 -1.03 -20.37
CA MET A 148 13.41 -2.27 -19.84
C MET A 148 14.94 -2.29 -19.90
N GLY A 149 15.60 -2.57 -18.78
CA GLY A 149 17.05 -2.55 -18.64
C GLY A 149 17.64 -1.19 -18.22
N ASP A 150 16.86 -0.11 -18.19
CA ASP A 150 17.36 1.18 -17.73
C ASP A 150 17.79 1.11 -16.25
N THR A 151 18.85 1.84 -15.94
CA THR A 151 19.27 2.06 -14.56
C THR A 151 18.61 3.31 -14.02
N VAL A 152 17.89 3.17 -12.91
CA VAL A 152 17.20 4.24 -12.20
C VAL A 152 17.87 4.45 -10.85
N THR A 153 18.39 5.65 -10.61
CA THR A 153 19.01 6.01 -9.33
C THR A 153 18.04 6.74 -8.45
N LEU A 154 17.78 6.20 -7.25
CA LEU A 154 16.99 6.85 -6.22
C LEU A 154 17.93 7.41 -5.14
N LYS A 155 17.65 8.62 -4.67
CA LYS A 155 18.25 9.18 -3.47
C LYS A 155 17.46 8.74 -2.26
N GLY A 156 18.05 7.90 -1.41
CA GLY A 156 17.42 7.42 -0.20
C GLY A 156 17.33 8.50 0.88
N LEU A 157 16.14 8.72 1.45
CA LEU A 157 15.93 9.63 2.59
C LEU A 157 16.03 8.87 3.92
N ILE A 158 15.39 7.72 4.02
CA ILE A 158 15.45 6.85 5.22
C ILE A 158 16.77 6.07 5.25
N PHE A 159 17.23 5.61 4.09
CA PHE A 159 18.51 4.92 3.91
C PHE A 159 19.44 5.78 3.07
N PRO A 160 20.25 6.68 3.68
CA PRO A 160 20.97 7.71 2.97
C PRO A 160 21.92 7.19 1.89
N GLY A 161 22.01 7.96 0.79
CA GLY A 161 22.89 7.71 -0.33
C GLY A 161 22.15 7.49 -1.63
N GLU A 162 22.92 7.29 -2.71
CA GLU A 162 22.43 6.98 -4.04
C GLU A 162 22.30 5.46 -4.20
N TRP A 163 21.20 5.03 -4.80
CA TRP A 163 20.84 3.65 -4.97
C TRP A 163 20.46 3.38 -6.41
N ASP A 164 21.24 2.55 -7.08
CA ASP A 164 21.03 2.20 -8.47
C ASP A 164 20.22 0.91 -8.57
N PHE A 165 19.13 0.98 -9.35
CA PHE A 165 18.23 -0.13 -9.62
C PHE A 165 18.10 -0.33 -11.11
N VAL A 166 17.90 -1.56 -11.56
CA VAL A 166 17.72 -1.90 -12.97
C VAL A 166 16.28 -2.35 -13.21
N LEU A 167 15.58 -1.72 -14.16
CA LEU A 167 14.22 -2.11 -14.51
C LEU A 167 14.19 -3.51 -15.10
N ARG A 168 13.56 -4.44 -14.40
CA ARG A 168 13.44 -5.86 -14.81
C ARG A 168 12.02 -6.29 -15.07
N GLY A 169 11.04 -5.52 -14.64
CA GLY A 169 9.66 -5.85 -14.92
C GLY A 169 8.71 -4.68 -14.77
N VAL A 170 7.61 -4.77 -15.50
CA VAL A 170 6.51 -3.80 -15.43
C VAL A 170 5.24 -4.55 -15.06
N TYR A 171 4.64 -4.20 -13.93
CA TYR A 171 3.36 -4.78 -13.58
C TYR A 171 2.19 -3.91 -14.03
N ARG A 172 1.08 -4.58 -14.28
CA ARG A 172 -0.24 -3.98 -14.41
C ARG A 172 -1.14 -4.52 -13.30
N GLY A 173 -2.02 -3.70 -12.81
CA GLY A 173 -3.07 -4.15 -11.90
C GLY A 173 -4.06 -5.06 -12.60
N ARG A 174 -4.54 -6.11 -11.90
CA ARG A 174 -5.61 -6.97 -12.38
C ARG A 174 -6.88 -6.17 -12.68
N ASP A 175 -7.12 -5.14 -11.91
CA ASP A 175 -8.23 -4.21 -12.05
C ASP A 175 -7.80 -2.77 -11.69
N ARG A 176 -8.76 -1.83 -11.70
CA ARG A 176 -8.48 -0.40 -11.50
C ARG A 176 -8.18 -0.01 -10.05
N THR A 177 -8.38 -0.91 -9.12
CA THR A 177 -8.17 -0.65 -7.68
C THR A 177 -6.71 -0.84 -7.29
N VAL A 178 -5.95 -1.62 -8.07
CA VAL A 178 -4.53 -1.84 -7.84
C VAL A 178 -3.73 -0.58 -8.20
N ASP A 179 -2.94 -0.10 -7.26
CA ASP A 179 -2.05 1.04 -7.50
C ASP A 179 -0.91 0.67 -8.45
N GLU A 180 -0.86 1.31 -9.61
CA GLU A 180 0.15 1.12 -10.64
C GLU A 180 1.26 2.19 -10.59
N THR A 181 1.48 2.80 -9.42
CA THR A 181 2.53 3.82 -9.22
C THR A 181 3.63 3.37 -8.26
N GLN A 182 3.64 2.10 -7.87
CA GLN A 182 4.62 1.58 -6.91
C GLN A 182 5.90 1.12 -7.61
N PHE A 183 7.00 1.22 -6.87
CA PHE A 183 8.34 0.76 -7.21
C PHE A 183 8.78 -0.29 -6.19
N LEU A 184 8.94 -1.53 -6.63
CA LEU A 184 9.24 -2.69 -5.79
C LEU A 184 10.62 -3.25 -6.14
N PHE A 185 11.48 -3.40 -5.15
CA PHE A 185 12.81 -3.95 -5.32
C PHE A 185 13.18 -4.95 -4.22
N HIS A 186 14.31 -5.65 -4.35
CA HIS A 186 14.69 -6.69 -3.42
C HIS A 186 15.14 -6.17 -2.06
N TRP A 187 14.53 -6.67 -1.00
CA TRP A 187 14.93 -6.38 0.37
C TRP A 187 16.37 -6.83 0.66
N ASP A 188 16.83 -7.91 0.04
CA ASP A 188 18.22 -8.37 0.18
C ASP A 188 19.22 -7.32 -0.30
N TYR A 189 18.90 -6.59 -1.38
CA TYR A 189 19.75 -5.49 -1.85
C TYR A 189 19.82 -4.36 -0.82
N LEU A 190 18.70 -4.01 -0.22
CA LEU A 190 18.66 -3.03 0.87
C LEU A 190 19.50 -3.51 2.05
N ASN A 191 19.22 -4.71 2.54
CA ASN A 191 19.85 -5.26 3.74
C ASN A 191 21.38 -5.40 3.62
N GLU A 192 21.89 -5.87 2.47
CA GLU A 192 23.34 -5.98 2.24
C GLU A 192 24.04 -4.62 2.34
N ARG A 193 23.47 -3.57 1.79
CA ARG A 193 24.04 -2.21 1.92
C ARG A 193 23.90 -1.64 3.31
N VAL A 194 22.79 -1.92 3.98
CA VAL A 194 22.54 -1.51 5.36
C VAL A 194 23.51 -2.17 6.31
N LYS A 195 23.82 -3.46 6.15
CA LYS A 195 24.84 -4.16 6.95
C LYS A 195 26.19 -3.42 7.00
N THR A 196 26.56 -2.81 5.88
CA THR A 196 27.85 -2.11 5.79
C THR A 196 27.78 -0.67 6.30
N ARG A 197 26.69 0.06 6.04
CA ARG A 197 26.56 1.48 6.31
C ARG A 197 25.87 1.83 7.61
N MET A 198 24.91 1.00 8.03
CA MET A 198 24.03 1.22 9.18
C MET A 198 23.82 -0.12 9.91
N PRO A 199 24.85 -0.76 10.49
CA PRO A 199 24.76 -2.14 10.99
C PRO A 199 23.67 -2.34 12.05
N GLY A 200 23.30 -1.33 12.81
CA GLY A 200 22.16 -1.39 13.75
C GLY A 200 20.78 -1.55 13.11
N TRP A 201 20.67 -1.32 11.80
CA TRP A 201 19.44 -1.52 11.01
C TRP A 201 19.47 -2.80 10.16
N ALA A 202 20.55 -3.55 10.26
CA ALA A 202 20.70 -4.80 9.53
C ALA A 202 19.73 -5.89 10.05
N ASN A 203 19.23 -6.69 9.12
CA ASN A 203 18.30 -7.78 9.42
C ASN A 203 16.99 -7.29 10.09
N GLN A 204 16.56 -6.08 9.71
CA GLN A 204 15.33 -5.48 10.17
C GLN A 204 14.38 -5.28 8.98
N VAL A 205 13.09 -5.47 9.22
CA VAL A 205 12.02 -5.26 8.25
C VAL A 205 11.04 -4.23 8.78
N GLY A 206 10.39 -3.49 7.90
CA GLY A 206 9.39 -2.50 8.30
C GLY A 206 8.10 -3.15 8.77
N PHE A 207 7.66 -4.18 8.07
CA PHE A 207 6.42 -4.90 8.35
C PHE A 207 6.42 -6.29 7.71
N TYR A 208 5.55 -7.16 8.22
CA TYR A 208 5.23 -8.45 7.63
C TYR A 208 3.87 -8.39 6.95
N MET A 209 3.77 -9.07 5.83
CA MET A 209 2.52 -9.36 5.13
C MET A 209 2.25 -10.86 5.30
N ILE A 210 1.05 -11.20 5.72
CA ILE A 210 0.69 -12.56 6.09
C ILE A 210 -0.58 -12.94 5.33
N ASP A 211 -0.50 -14.02 4.57
CA ASP A 211 -1.66 -14.60 3.89
C ASP A 211 -2.19 -15.78 4.70
N LEU A 212 -3.49 -15.79 4.90
CA LEU A 212 -4.21 -16.77 5.71
C LEU A 212 -4.82 -17.86 4.84
N ASN A 213 -4.96 -19.06 5.42
CA ASN A 213 -5.70 -20.15 4.79
C ASN A 213 -7.19 -19.81 4.61
N ARG A 214 -7.77 -19.07 5.56
CA ARG A 214 -9.16 -18.64 5.59
C ARG A 214 -9.28 -17.26 6.23
N PRO A 215 -10.08 -16.33 5.66
CA PRO A 215 -10.26 -14.98 6.20
C PRO A 215 -10.81 -14.94 7.64
N GLU A 216 -11.63 -15.94 8.01
CA GLU A 216 -12.29 -16.00 9.32
C GLU A 216 -11.28 -16.15 10.46
N LEU A 217 -10.06 -16.63 10.17
CA LEU A 217 -8.99 -16.80 11.15
C LEU A 217 -8.26 -15.49 11.49
N ALA A 218 -8.61 -14.39 10.82
CA ALA A 218 -7.86 -13.12 10.94
C ALA A 218 -7.71 -12.65 12.39
N ALA A 219 -8.78 -12.68 13.18
CA ALA A 219 -8.76 -12.22 14.58
C ALA A 219 -7.90 -13.14 15.47
N ASP A 220 -8.06 -14.46 15.33
CA ASP A 220 -7.32 -15.44 16.13
C ASP A 220 -5.83 -15.41 15.82
N VAL A 221 -5.47 -15.36 14.53
CA VAL A 221 -4.08 -15.28 14.09
C VAL A 221 -3.44 -13.96 14.51
N SER A 222 -4.14 -12.83 14.40
CA SER A 222 -3.63 -11.54 14.87
C SER A 222 -3.32 -11.58 16.37
N THR A 223 -4.26 -12.10 17.17
CA THR A 223 -4.09 -12.24 18.62
C THR A 223 -2.92 -13.19 18.97
N ALA A 224 -2.79 -14.30 18.25
CA ALA A 224 -1.71 -15.24 18.46
C ALA A 224 -0.34 -14.64 18.14
N ILE A 225 -0.21 -13.90 17.03
CA ILE A 225 1.04 -13.23 16.65
C ILE A 225 1.40 -12.17 17.69
N ASP A 226 0.48 -11.29 18.04
CA ASP A 226 0.76 -10.20 18.98
C ASP A 226 1.05 -10.74 20.39
N GLY A 227 0.36 -11.81 20.79
CA GLY A 227 0.65 -12.53 22.04
C GLY A 227 2.05 -13.16 22.09
N MET A 228 2.53 -13.67 20.95
CA MET A 228 3.86 -14.28 20.84
C MET A 228 5.00 -13.27 21.06
N PHE A 229 4.80 -12.03 20.64
CA PHE A 229 5.81 -10.97 20.74
C PHE A 229 5.54 -9.97 21.86
N LYS A 230 4.54 -10.23 22.70
CA LYS A 230 4.28 -9.45 23.90
C LYS A 230 5.48 -9.48 24.84
N ASN A 231 5.85 -8.33 25.38
CA ASN A 231 7.05 -8.13 26.23
C ASN A 231 8.39 -8.42 25.51
N SER A 232 8.40 -8.49 24.18
CA SER A 232 9.65 -8.53 23.42
C SER A 232 10.21 -7.12 23.20
N LEU A 233 11.46 -7.01 22.72
CA LEU A 233 12.07 -5.71 22.40
C LEU A 233 11.35 -4.98 21.25
N ALA A 234 10.60 -5.70 20.43
CA ALA A 234 9.81 -5.15 19.32
C ALA A 234 8.44 -5.81 19.33
N GLU A 235 7.55 -5.31 20.17
CA GLU A 235 6.16 -5.76 20.22
C GLU A 235 5.46 -5.49 18.88
N THR A 236 4.54 -6.38 18.54
CA THR A 236 3.83 -6.32 17.26
C THR A 236 2.40 -5.85 17.44
N MET A 237 1.88 -5.23 16.39
CA MET A 237 0.48 -4.97 16.17
C MET A 237 0.08 -5.54 14.81
N THR A 238 -0.84 -6.49 14.83
CA THR A 238 -1.30 -7.22 13.66
C THR A 238 -2.73 -6.87 13.36
N GLU A 239 -2.98 -6.39 12.16
CA GLU A 239 -4.29 -5.94 11.70
C GLU A 239 -4.55 -6.44 10.27
N THR A 240 -5.80 -6.40 9.82
CA THR A 240 -6.10 -6.74 8.42
C THR A 240 -5.46 -5.71 7.49
N GLU A 241 -4.99 -6.15 6.32
CA GLU A 241 -4.46 -5.24 5.29
C GLU A 241 -5.45 -4.09 4.97
N LYS A 242 -6.73 -4.35 5.15
CA LYS A 242 -7.80 -3.38 5.00
C LYS A 242 -7.83 -2.30 6.09
N ALA A 243 -7.36 -2.62 7.28
CA ALA A 243 -7.32 -1.70 8.42
C ALA A 243 -5.99 -0.93 8.51
N PHE A 244 -4.93 -1.49 7.92
CA PHE A 244 -3.59 -0.90 7.79
C PHE A 244 -3.59 0.26 6.78
#